data_42a9d01c7509101e528e4276e7688dfa
#
_entry.id   42a9d01c7509101e528e4276e7688dfa
#
_cell.length_a   1.000
_cell.length_b   1.000
_cell.length_c   1.000
_cell.angle_alpha   90.00
_cell.angle_beta   90.00
_cell.angle_gamma   90.00
#
_symmetry.space_group_name_H-M   'P 1'
#
loop_
_entity.id
_entity.type
_entity.pdbx_description
1 polymer ?
#
loop_
_entity_poly.entity_id
_entity_poly.type
_entity_poly.pdbx_seq_one_letter_code
_entity_poly.pdbx_strand_id
1 'polypeptide(L)'
;MLAAAKALADAIRRGDKAAADKLLARDFSFIDASGRVHARRGVLAALKAGPRRSGRKPRVKLYGRVALVTGTAKSAQAGAHDDLFAVDVWVKIPDGWRALIHHNNVLAAPSAPRAHPATTARPASAKPPACPNPLEFVPYQPKSQAERDIIMAFQTLEKAVTHNDPVEWPKHIADEFVVYRTGQHPTSKSDRVAFIEAQRAVNGETWVAEVAAMKLWVLGDAAVMRADHAMPGNRRPPYRATRLWLKRDGRWRMALSQQTTIAQ
;
A
#
# COMPACT_ATOMS: atom_id res chain seq x y z
N MET A 1 2.90 20.13 -7.96
CA MET A 1 3.30 18.74 -7.73
C MET A 1 4.04 18.14 -8.94
N LEU A 2 3.49 18.14 -10.16
CA LEU A 2 4.15 17.56 -11.35
C LEU A 2 5.56 18.13 -11.61
N ALA A 3 5.77 19.42 -11.42
CA ALA A 3 7.10 20.04 -11.55
C ALA A 3 8.11 19.44 -10.55
N ALA A 4 7.68 19.24 -9.28
CA ALA A 4 8.53 18.62 -8.26
C ALA A 4 8.85 17.13 -8.61
N ALA A 5 7.87 16.38 -9.09
CA ALA A 5 8.08 15.00 -9.52
C ALA A 5 9.05 14.92 -10.72
N LYS A 6 8.91 15.81 -11.69
CA LYS A 6 9.86 15.92 -12.81
C LYS A 6 11.27 16.30 -12.32
N ALA A 7 11.37 17.29 -11.43
CA ALA A 7 12.66 17.72 -10.88
C ALA A 7 13.37 16.59 -10.13
N LEU A 8 12.63 15.78 -9.34
CA LEU A 8 13.19 14.62 -8.67
C LEU A 8 13.66 13.55 -9.68
N ALA A 9 12.87 13.25 -10.70
CA ALA A 9 13.26 12.30 -11.74
C ALA A 9 14.51 12.75 -12.48
N ASP A 10 14.63 14.06 -12.78
CA ASP A 10 15.79 14.64 -13.43
C ASP A 10 17.04 14.64 -12.52
N ALA A 11 16.86 14.92 -11.21
CA ALA A 11 17.96 14.83 -10.22
C ALA A 11 18.48 13.39 -10.11
N ILE A 12 17.56 12.41 -10.02
CA ILE A 12 17.91 10.98 -9.98
C ILE A 12 18.68 10.58 -11.25
N ARG A 13 18.23 10.98 -12.43
CA ARG A 13 18.90 10.67 -13.69
C ARG A 13 20.32 11.21 -13.77
N ARG A 14 20.56 12.42 -13.24
CA ARG A 14 21.90 13.02 -13.20
C ARG A 14 22.79 12.52 -12.06
N GLY A 15 22.25 11.76 -11.11
CA GLY A 15 22.94 11.39 -9.89
C GLY A 15 23.13 12.57 -8.92
N ASP A 16 22.33 13.63 -9.08
CA ASP A 16 22.40 14.85 -8.29
C ASP A 16 21.76 14.64 -6.92
N LYS A 17 22.60 14.23 -5.97
CA LYS A 17 22.19 13.93 -4.59
C LYS A 17 21.62 15.15 -3.88
N ALA A 18 22.21 16.33 -4.09
CA ALA A 18 21.79 17.56 -3.41
C ALA A 18 20.41 18.03 -3.89
N ALA A 19 20.16 17.98 -5.20
CA ALA A 19 18.84 18.29 -5.76
C ALA A 19 17.79 17.25 -5.37
N ALA A 20 18.11 15.95 -5.38
CA ALA A 20 17.22 14.90 -4.94
C ALA A 20 16.87 15.06 -3.45
N ASP A 21 17.85 15.35 -2.61
CA ASP A 21 17.69 15.54 -1.16
C ASP A 21 16.65 16.60 -0.81
N LYS A 22 16.66 17.73 -1.53
CA LYS A 22 15.68 18.82 -1.37
C LYS A 22 14.25 18.44 -1.71
N LEU A 23 14.05 17.38 -2.48
CA LEU A 23 12.74 16.92 -2.96
C LEU A 23 12.21 15.69 -2.18
N LEU A 24 13.03 15.08 -1.32
CA LEU A 24 12.62 14.00 -0.45
C LEU A 24 12.17 14.53 0.92
N ALA A 25 11.09 13.96 1.46
CA ALA A 25 10.67 14.24 2.83
C ALA A 25 11.71 13.70 3.83
N ARG A 26 11.73 14.25 5.05
CA ARG A 26 12.62 13.80 6.13
C ARG A 26 12.49 12.28 6.36
N ASP A 27 11.25 11.79 6.40
CA ASP A 27 10.92 10.38 6.64
C ASP A 27 10.74 9.57 5.36
N PHE A 28 11.33 10.04 4.24
CA PHE A 28 11.23 9.35 2.96
C PHE A 28 11.67 7.89 3.08
N SER A 29 10.92 7.02 2.42
CA SER A 29 11.27 5.61 2.26
C SER A 29 11.02 5.12 0.84
N PHE A 30 11.95 4.35 0.32
CA PHE A 30 11.79 3.55 -0.88
C PHE A 30 11.55 2.10 -0.50
N ILE A 31 10.44 1.53 -0.97
CA ILE A 31 10.10 0.12 -0.83
C ILE A 31 10.31 -0.51 -2.20
N ASP A 32 11.27 -1.41 -2.31
CA ASP A 32 11.57 -2.09 -3.57
C ASP A 32 10.58 -3.25 -3.83
N ALA A 33 10.68 -3.87 -5.01
CA ALA A 33 9.79 -4.95 -5.41
C ALA A 33 9.94 -6.24 -4.60
N SER A 34 11.01 -6.36 -3.79
CA SER A 34 11.19 -7.44 -2.82
C SER A 34 10.62 -7.11 -1.43
N GLY A 35 9.99 -5.95 -1.28
CA GLY A 35 9.45 -5.46 -0.01
C GLY A 35 10.52 -4.89 0.94
N ARG A 36 11.79 -4.76 0.53
CA ARG A 36 12.85 -4.17 1.35
C ARG A 36 12.70 -2.65 1.42
N VAL A 37 12.91 -2.09 2.63
CA VAL A 37 12.84 -0.64 2.85
C VAL A 37 14.24 -0.03 2.81
N HIS A 38 14.39 0.99 2.00
CA HIS A 38 15.57 1.83 1.94
C HIS A 38 15.20 3.22 2.46
N ALA A 39 15.83 3.63 3.56
CA ALA A 39 15.64 4.97 4.13
C ALA A 39 16.28 6.06 3.24
N ARG A 40 15.81 7.30 3.37
CA ARG A 40 16.31 8.47 2.62
C ARG A 40 17.83 8.51 2.50
N ARG A 41 18.56 8.36 3.62
CA ARG A 41 20.03 8.38 3.62
C ARG A 41 20.64 7.30 2.72
N GLY A 42 20.13 6.07 2.80
CA GLY A 42 20.60 4.95 1.98
C GLY A 42 20.32 5.16 0.48
N VAL A 43 19.14 5.70 0.14
CA VAL A 43 18.77 6.02 -1.25
C VAL A 43 19.71 7.09 -1.82
N LEU A 44 19.97 8.17 -1.07
CA LEU A 44 20.87 9.23 -1.51
C LEU A 44 22.32 8.74 -1.61
N ALA A 45 22.78 7.91 -0.68
CA ALA A 45 24.13 7.32 -0.74
C ALA A 45 24.32 6.46 -2.00
N ALA A 46 23.32 5.64 -2.33
CA ALA A 46 23.34 4.74 -3.49
C ALA A 46 23.07 5.44 -4.83
N LEU A 47 22.61 6.71 -4.82
CA LEU A 47 22.26 7.42 -6.03
C LEU A 47 23.46 7.63 -6.94
N LYS A 48 23.35 7.11 -8.17
CA LYS A 48 24.31 7.27 -9.26
C LYS A 48 23.57 7.76 -10.50
N ALA A 49 24.26 8.48 -11.40
CA ALA A 49 23.70 8.80 -12.70
C ALA A 49 23.33 7.52 -13.47
N GLY A 50 22.20 7.57 -14.18
CA GLY A 50 21.72 6.42 -14.90
C GLY A 50 20.80 6.77 -16.06
N PRO A 51 20.51 5.82 -16.97
CA PRO A 51 19.63 6.06 -18.09
C PRO A 51 18.20 6.38 -17.63
N ARG A 52 17.48 7.09 -18.49
CA ARG A 52 16.05 7.33 -18.26
C ARG A 52 15.29 6.01 -18.29
N ARG A 53 14.64 5.69 -17.19
CA ARG A 53 13.73 4.52 -17.19
C ARG A 53 12.54 4.82 -18.09
N SER A 54 12.33 3.97 -19.09
CA SER A 54 11.13 4.02 -19.92
C SER A 54 9.94 3.53 -19.09
N GLY A 55 8.87 4.32 -19.05
CA GLY A 55 7.64 3.96 -18.35
C GLY A 55 6.43 4.56 -19.04
N ARG A 56 5.25 4.06 -18.72
CA ARG A 56 3.99 4.67 -19.15
C ARG A 56 3.84 6.05 -18.49
N LYS A 57 3.13 6.95 -19.16
CA LYS A 57 2.80 8.28 -18.64
C LYS A 57 2.19 8.16 -17.24
N PRO A 58 2.76 8.83 -16.22
CA PRO A 58 2.27 8.71 -14.85
C PRO A 58 0.86 9.28 -14.71
N ARG A 59 0.03 8.62 -13.90
CA ARG A 59 -1.27 9.14 -13.47
C ARG A 59 -1.10 9.83 -12.14
N VAL A 60 -1.73 10.99 -11.99
CA VAL A 60 -1.66 11.80 -10.78
C VAL A 60 -3.06 11.99 -10.23
N LYS A 61 -3.21 11.75 -8.92
CA LYS A 61 -4.41 12.10 -8.15
C LYS A 61 -4.01 12.99 -6.97
N LEU A 62 -4.75 14.06 -6.75
CA LEU A 62 -4.52 15.02 -5.66
C LEU A 62 -5.60 14.88 -4.59
N TYR A 63 -5.17 14.85 -3.33
CA TYR A 63 -6.01 14.75 -2.15
C TYR A 63 -5.52 15.79 -1.11
N GLY A 64 -5.90 17.06 -1.34
CA GLY A 64 -5.45 18.17 -0.49
C GLY A 64 -3.94 18.29 -0.45
N ARG A 65 -3.35 17.95 0.69
CA ARG A 65 -1.88 17.98 0.91
C ARG A 65 -1.16 16.69 0.55
N VAL A 66 -1.86 15.69 0.01
CA VAL A 66 -1.29 14.43 -0.47
C VAL A 66 -1.51 14.30 -1.97
N ALA A 67 -0.51 13.82 -2.69
CA ALA A 67 -0.64 13.42 -4.08
C ALA A 67 -0.15 11.98 -4.26
N LEU A 68 -0.87 11.23 -5.07
CA LEU A 68 -0.44 9.93 -5.57
C LEU A 68 0.02 10.08 -7.01
N VAL A 69 1.19 9.53 -7.32
CA VAL A 69 1.66 9.34 -8.69
C VAL A 69 1.80 7.85 -8.91
N THR A 70 1.06 7.31 -9.87
CA THR A 70 1.11 5.89 -10.20
C THR A 70 1.59 5.70 -11.62
N GLY A 71 2.38 4.67 -11.86
CA GLY A 71 2.90 4.38 -13.19
C GLY A 71 3.55 3.00 -13.25
N THR A 72 3.81 2.55 -14.49
CA THR A 72 4.57 1.33 -14.74
C THR A 72 5.92 1.68 -15.34
N ALA A 73 6.95 0.96 -14.95
CA ALA A 73 8.28 1.03 -15.53
C ALA A 73 8.78 -0.37 -15.85
N LYS A 74 9.58 -0.52 -16.89
CA LYS A 74 10.24 -1.80 -17.16
C LYS A 74 11.28 -2.09 -16.09
N SER A 75 11.36 -3.34 -15.65
CA SER A 75 12.43 -3.79 -14.77
C SER A 75 13.78 -3.60 -15.44
N ALA A 76 14.77 -3.12 -14.70
CA ALA A 76 16.14 -2.99 -15.20
C ALA A 76 16.93 -4.32 -15.12
N GLN A 77 16.37 -5.35 -14.50
CA GLN A 77 17.00 -6.66 -14.42
C GLN A 77 16.84 -7.40 -15.75
N ALA A 78 17.96 -7.79 -16.34
CA ALA A 78 17.97 -8.58 -17.57
C ALA A 78 17.21 -9.90 -17.36
N GLY A 79 16.25 -10.19 -18.23
CA GLY A 79 15.42 -11.42 -18.18
C GLY A 79 14.10 -11.30 -17.42
N ALA A 80 13.84 -10.21 -16.72
CA ALA A 80 12.54 -9.99 -16.09
C ALA A 80 11.57 -9.32 -17.09
N HIS A 81 10.57 -10.07 -17.56
CA HIS A 81 9.45 -9.54 -18.36
C HIS A 81 8.44 -8.74 -17.53
N ASP A 82 8.71 -8.55 -16.24
CA ASP A 82 7.77 -7.96 -15.31
C ASP A 82 7.84 -6.44 -15.33
N ASP A 83 6.74 -5.82 -15.68
CA ASP A 83 6.57 -4.38 -15.50
C ASP A 83 6.46 -4.06 -14.01
N LEU A 84 7.35 -3.19 -13.53
CA LEU A 84 7.24 -2.64 -12.17
C LEU A 84 6.09 -1.63 -12.13
N PHE A 85 5.18 -1.82 -11.21
CA PHE A 85 4.18 -0.83 -10.87
C PHE A 85 4.64 -0.03 -9.65
N ALA A 86 4.67 1.29 -9.77
CA ALA A 86 5.07 2.18 -8.69
C ALA A 86 3.91 3.04 -8.20
N VAL A 87 3.88 3.25 -6.90
CA VAL A 87 3.08 4.28 -6.24
C VAL A 87 4.04 5.23 -5.54
N ASP A 88 4.05 6.49 -5.98
CA ASP A 88 4.73 7.57 -5.29
C ASP A 88 3.73 8.36 -4.47
N VAL A 89 3.99 8.48 -3.18
CA VAL A 89 3.23 9.35 -2.29
C VAL A 89 4.01 10.63 -2.09
N TRP A 90 3.39 11.75 -2.44
CA TRP A 90 3.92 13.09 -2.26
C TRP A 90 3.11 13.83 -1.21
N VAL A 91 3.79 14.62 -0.40
CA VAL A 91 3.19 15.46 0.63
C VAL A 91 3.54 16.93 0.42
N LYS A 92 2.56 17.81 0.64
CA LYS A 92 2.74 19.26 0.54
C LYS A 92 3.11 19.82 1.92
N ILE A 93 4.29 20.37 2.03
CA ILE A 93 4.78 21.12 3.19
C ILE A 93 4.85 22.61 2.84
N PRO A 94 5.12 23.54 3.79
CA PRO A 94 5.22 24.96 3.48
C PRO A 94 6.15 25.27 2.29
N ASP A 95 7.32 24.61 2.22
CA ASP A 95 8.33 24.80 1.19
C ASP A 95 8.07 24.04 -0.12
N GLY A 96 6.87 23.49 -0.30
CA GLY A 96 6.47 22.80 -1.53
C GLY A 96 6.23 21.29 -1.38
N TRP A 97 6.26 20.59 -2.50
CA TRP A 97 6.01 19.14 -2.53
C TRP A 97 7.28 18.34 -2.25
N ARG A 98 7.15 17.30 -1.42
CA ARG A 98 8.22 16.34 -1.12
C ARG A 98 7.72 14.91 -1.32
N ALA A 99 8.54 14.06 -1.90
CA ALA A 99 8.27 12.62 -1.96
C ALA A 99 8.39 11.99 -0.56
N LEU A 100 7.36 11.31 -0.10
CA LEU A 100 7.32 10.63 1.19
C LEU A 100 7.59 9.13 1.06
N ILE A 101 6.95 8.49 0.08
CA ILE A 101 7.11 7.06 -0.18
C ILE A 101 7.23 6.85 -1.70
N HIS A 102 8.19 6.03 -2.11
CA HIS A 102 8.22 5.37 -3.41
C HIS A 102 8.08 3.88 -3.16
N HIS A 103 7.02 3.27 -3.67
CA HIS A 103 6.71 1.86 -3.42
C HIS A 103 6.54 1.11 -4.73
N ASN A 104 7.48 0.21 -5.01
CA ASN A 104 7.45 -0.66 -6.19
C ASN A 104 6.74 -1.98 -5.89
N ASN A 105 6.10 -2.51 -6.92
CA ASN A 105 5.48 -3.83 -6.90
C ASN A 105 5.62 -4.50 -8.28
N VAL A 106 5.60 -5.81 -8.32
CA VAL A 106 5.42 -6.61 -9.53
C VAL A 106 3.96 -7.02 -9.60
N LEU A 107 3.26 -6.65 -10.66
CA LEU A 107 1.86 -7.05 -10.89
C LEU A 107 1.79 -8.20 -11.88
N ALA A 108 0.68 -8.94 -11.86
CA ALA A 108 0.42 -9.93 -12.91
C ALA A 108 0.41 -9.28 -14.29
N ALA A 109 0.95 -9.98 -15.28
CA ALA A 109 0.88 -9.53 -16.67
C ALA A 109 -0.58 -9.35 -17.09
N PRO A 110 -0.91 -8.36 -17.95
CA PRO A 110 -2.29 -8.14 -18.40
C PRO A 110 -2.94 -9.36 -19.05
N SER A 111 -2.15 -10.20 -19.69
CA SER A 111 -2.57 -11.46 -20.30
C SER A 111 -2.67 -12.65 -19.35
N ALA A 112 -2.19 -12.51 -18.12
CA ALA A 112 -2.29 -13.59 -17.16
C ALA A 112 -3.76 -13.85 -16.76
N PRO A 113 -4.18 -15.11 -16.59
CA PRO A 113 -5.52 -15.41 -16.10
C PRO A 113 -5.78 -14.68 -14.77
N ARG A 114 -6.97 -14.09 -14.63
CA ARG A 114 -7.42 -13.62 -13.33
C ARG A 114 -7.64 -14.85 -12.45
N ALA A 115 -6.66 -15.16 -11.60
CA ALA A 115 -6.88 -16.13 -10.55
C ALA A 115 -7.95 -15.54 -9.60
N HIS A 116 -9.14 -16.10 -9.64
CA HIS A 116 -10.05 -15.93 -8.52
C HIS A 116 -9.35 -16.56 -7.32
N PRO A 117 -9.13 -15.85 -6.21
CA PRO A 117 -8.57 -16.48 -5.02
C PRO A 117 -9.46 -17.67 -4.70
N ALA A 118 -8.85 -18.86 -4.60
CA ALA A 118 -9.56 -20.08 -4.35
C ALA A 118 -10.41 -19.89 -3.09
N THR A 119 -11.71 -20.12 -3.22
CA THR A 119 -12.65 -20.14 -2.11
C THR A 119 -12.35 -21.42 -1.35
N THR A 120 -11.58 -21.36 -0.27
CA THR A 120 -11.33 -22.53 0.57
C THR A 120 -12.55 -22.73 1.47
N ALA A 121 -13.34 -23.76 1.18
CA ALA A 121 -14.40 -24.18 2.07
C ALA A 121 -13.77 -24.67 3.39
N ARG A 122 -14.36 -24.28 4.51
CA ARG A 122 -13.95 -24.73 5.83
C ARG A 122 -14.37 -26.19 6.01
N PRO A 123 -13.47 -27.09 6.45
CA PRO A 123 -13.91 -28.42 6.90
C PRO A 123 -14.93 -28.27 8.04
N ALA A 124 -16.04 -28.99 7.96
CA ALA A 124 -17.21 -28.85 8.85
C ALA A 124 -16.96 -29.16 10.34
N SER A 125 -15.75 -29.53 10.77
CA SER A 125 -15.49 -30.06 12.12
C SER A 125 -14.38 -29.41 12.94
N ALA A 126 -13.75 -28.34 12.48
CA ALA A 126 -12.78 -27.65 13.31
C ALA A 126 -13.39 -26.37 13.87
N LYS A 127 -13.71 -26.37 15.19
CA LYS A 127 -13.89 -25.11 15.93
C LYS A 127 -12.63 -24.26 15.67
N PRO A 128 -12.72 -23.05 15.08
CA PRO A 128 -11.53 -22.28 14.85
C PRO A 128 -10.82 -22.13 16.19
N PRO A 129 -9.50 -22.29 16.26
CA PRO A 129 -8.79 -21.80 17.41
C PRO A 129 -9.24 -20.35 17.59
N ALA A 130 -9.55 -19.96 18.83
CA ALA A 130 -9.84 -18.58 19.16
C ALA A 130 -8.61 -17.78 18.72
N CYS A 131 -8.63 -17.29 17.48
CA CYS A 131 -7.60 -16.35 17.03
C CYS A 131 -7.86 -15.11 17.84
N PRO A 132 -6.98 -14.74 18.78
CA PRO A 132 -7.03 -13.42 19.34
C PRO A 132 -7.09 -12.50 18.11
N ASN A 133 -7.99 -11.52 18.13
CA ASN A 133 -8.09 -10.57 17.01
C ASN A 133 -6.68 -9.96 16.85
N PRO A 134 -5.91 -10.32 15.81
CA PRO A 134 -4.51 -9.89 15.69
C PRO A 134 -4.38 -8.37 15.56
N LEU A 135 -5.51 -7.69 15.51
CA LEU A 135 -5.62 -6.24 15.37
C LEU A 135 -6.08 -5.54 16.65
N GLU A 136 -6.34 -6.27 17.73
CA GLU A 136 -6.52 -5.63 19.05
C GLU A 136 -5.24 -4.90 19.45
N PHE A 137 -4.09 -5.41 19.01
CA PHE A 137 -2.81 -4.76 19.21
C PHE A 137 -2.24 -4.24 17.89
N VAL A 138 -2.23 -2.92 17.73
CA VAL A 138 -1.46 -2.22 16.69
C VAL A 138 -0.22 -1.62 17.36
N PRO A 139 1.01 -1.95 16.90
CA PRO A 139 2.24 -1.46 17.54
C PRO A 139 2.50 0.01 17.17
N TYR A 140 1.54 0.86 17.50
CA TYR A 140 1.57 2.29 17.24
C TYR A 140 0.83 3.07 18.32
N GLN A 141 1.49 4.05 18.89
CA GLN A 141 0.90 4.97 19.88
C GLN A 141 0.34 6.20 19.15
N PRO A 142 -0.99 6.35 19.03
CA PRO A 142 -1.58 7.49 18.34
C PRO A 142 -1.34 8.79 19.13
N LYS A 143 -0.93 9.84 18.40
CA LYS A 143 -0.58 11.16 18.94
C LYS A 143 -1.70 12.20 18.78
N SER A 144 -2.75 11.87 18.05
CA SER A 144 -3.88 12.76 17.78
C SER A 144 -5.19 12.01 17.69
N GLN A 145 -6.33 12.72 17.77
CA GLN A 145 -7.64 12.12 17.56
C GLN A 145 -7.76 11.54 16.16
N ALA A 146 -7.27 12.24 15.13
CA ALA A 146 -7.30 11.75 13.75
C ALA A 146 -6.53 10.43 13.58
N GLU A 147 -5.39 10.26 14.25
CA GLU A 147 -4.66 8.99 14.24
C GLU A 147 -5.45 7.88 14.94
N ARG A 148 -6.09 8.16 16.08
CA ARG A 148 -6.98 7.18 16.74
C ARG A 148 -8.13 6.75 15.85
N ASP A 149 -8.78 7.71 15.19
CA ASP A 149 -9.90 7.45 14.30
C ASP A 149 -9.49 6.58 13.10
N ILE A 150 -8.30 6.83 12.53
CA ILE A 150 -7.77 6.03 11.40
C ILE A 150 -7.45 4.61 11.87
N ILE A 151 -6.82 4.44 13.04
CA ILE A 151 -6.51 3.12 13.59
C ILE A 151 -7.80 2.34 13.86
N MET A 152 -8.80 2.99 14.45
CA MET A 152 -10.10 2.37 14.70
C MET A 152 -10.80 1.97 13.39
N ALA A 153 -10.78 2.84 12.38
CA ALA A 153 -11.33 2.52 11.05
C ALA A 153 -10.58 1.33 10.41
N PHE A 154 -9.25 1.27 10.56
CA PHE A 154 -8.44 0.16 10.08
C PHE A 154 -8.79 -1.15 10.80
N GLN A 155 -8.87 -1.14 12.13
CA GLN A 155 -9.23 -2.33 12.93
C GLN A 155 -10.63 -2.84 12.58
N THR A 156 -11.62 -1.93 12.46
CA THR A 156 -13.00 -2.29 12.09
C THR A 156 -13.06 -2.88 10.68
N LEU A 157 -12.32 -2.31 9.73
CA LEU A 157 -12.22 -2.82 8.37
C LEU A 157 -11.64 -4.25 8.33
N GLU A 158 -10.56 -4.49 9.05
CA GLU A 158 -9.93 -5.81 9.08
C GLU A 158 -10.79 -6.84 9.82
N LYS A 159 -11.50 -6.41 10.87
CA LYS A 159 -12.51 -7.26 11.53
C LYS A 159 -13.62 -7.65 10.55
N ALA A 160 -14.12 -6.73 9.74
CA ALA A 160 -15.11 -7.03 8.71
C ALA A 160 -14.59 -8.03 7.67
N VAL A 161 -13.29 -7.96 7.30
CA VAL A 161 -12.64 -8.96 6.45
C VAL A 161 -12.63 -10.34 7.12
N THR A 162 -12.23 -10.42 8.39
CA THR A 162 -12.15 -11.68 9.13
C THR A 162 -13.51 -12.39 9.22
N HIS A 163 -14.58 -11.61 9.38
CA HIS A 163 -15.95 -12.14 9.48
C HIS A 163 -16.63 -12.29 8.11
N ASN A 164 -15.93 -12.01 7.01
CA ASN A 164 -16.51 -11.99 5.67
C ASN A 164 -17.79 -11.15 5.61
N ASP A 165 -17.75 -9.93 6.17
CA ASP A 165 -18.89 -9.02 6.24
C ASP A 165 -18.94 -8.09 5.02
N PRO A 166 -19.78 -8.37 3.99
CA PRO A 166 -19.87 -7.57 2.79
C PRO A 166 -20.64 -6.26 3.00
N VAL A 167 -21.31 -6.09 4.14
CA VAL A 167 -22.08 -4.89 4.49
C VAL A 167 -21.20 -3.89 5.26
N GLU A 168 -20.43 -4.37 6.21
CA GLU A 168 -19.56 -3.51 7.03
C GLU A 168 -18.31 -3.06 6.28
N TRP A 169 -17.62 -3.98 5.59
CA TRP A 169 -16.35 -3.69 4.92
C TRP A 169 -16.42 -2.46 3.97
N PRO A 170 -17.43 -2.33 3.07
CA PRO A 170 -17.49 -1.21 2.12
C PRO A 170 -17.66 0.17 2.77
N LYS A 171 -18.15 0.26 4.00
CA LYS A 171 -18.32 1.53 4.73
C LYS A 171 -16.99 2.22 5.05
N HIS A 172 -15.91 1.41 5.19
CA HIS A 172 -14.55 1.87 5.50
C HIS A 172 -13.68 2.04 4.26
N ILE A 173 -14.26 1.88 3.07
CA ILE A 173 -13.58 1.91 1.78
C ILE A 173 -14.14 3.05 0.92
N ALA A 174 -13.24 3.86 0.35
CA ALA A 174 -13.61 4.89 -0.62
C ALA A 174 -14.04 4.25 -1.96
N ASP A 175 -14.86 4.95 -2.73
CA ASP A 175 -15.40 4.39 -3.98
C ASP A 175 -14.33 4.16 -5.04
N GLU A 176 -13.28 5.02 -5.05
CA GLU A 176 -12.12 4.88 -5.93
C GLU A 176 -11.08 3.87 -5.45
N PHE A 177 -11.39 3.07 -4.45
CA PHE A 177 -10.45 2.12 -3.85
C PHE A 177 -9.84 1.16 -4.87
N VAL A 178 -8.55 0.94 -4.72
CA VAL A 178 -7.82 -0.10 -5.43
C VAL A 178 -6.76 -0.71 -4.53
N VAL A 179 -6.61 -2.02 -4.59
CA VAL A 179 -5.48 -2.72 -3.98
C VAL A 179 -4.60 -3.34 -5.06
N TYR A 180 -3.30 -3.14 -4.92
CA TYR A 180 -2.24 -3.74 -5.73
C TYR A 180 -1.48 -4.74 -4.87
N ARG A 181 -1.35 -5.98 -5.32
CA ARG A 181 -0.60 -7.05 -4.64
C ARG A 181 0.42 -7.67 -5.55
N THR A 182 1.53 -8.12 -5.00
CA THR A 182 2.59 -8.83 -5.75
C THR A 182 2.00 -10.01 -6.54
N GLY A 183 2.29 -10.06 -7.83
CA GLY A 183 1.88 -11.13 -8.73
C GLY A 183 0.38 -11.19 -9.02
N GLN A 184 -0.40 -10.16 -8.66
CA GLN A 184 -1.85 -10.13 -8.87
C GLN A 184 -2.30 -8.95 -9.72
N HIS A 185 -3.46 -9.08 -10.35
CA HIS A 185 -4.14 -7.97 -10.97
C HIS A 185 -4.65 -6.98 -9.91
N PRO A 186 -4.72 -5.68 -10.23
CA PRO A 186 -5.37 -4.70 -9.36
C PRO A 186 -6.81 -5.13 -9.05
N THR A 187 -7.20 -4.99 -7.78
CA THR A 187 -8.53 -5.36 -7.30
C THR A 187 -9.27 -4.10 -6.84
N SER A 188 -10.45 -3.86 -7.40
CA SER A 188 -11.32 -2.73 -7.06
C SER A 188 -12.14 -3.00 -5.78
N LYS A 189 -12.91 -1.98 -5.34
CA LYS A 189 -13.89 -2.11 -4.26
C LYS A 189 -14.94 -3.19 -4.58
N SER A 190 -15.51 -3.17 -5.80
CA SER A 190 -16.52 -4.14 -6.22
C SER A 190 -15.98 -5.57 -6.30
N ASP A 191 -14.78 -5.76 -6.86
CA ASP A 191 -14.13 -7.07 -6.90
C ASP A 191 -13.93 -7.64 -5.49
N ARG A 192 -13.57 -6.75 -4.53
CA ARG A 192 -13.33 -7.17 -3.16
C ARG A 192 -14.61 -7.50 -2.41
N VAL A 193 -15.69 -6.76 -2.64
CA VAL A 193 -17.03 -7.08 -2.09
C VAL A 193 -17.48 -8.44 -2.61
N ALA A 194 -17.43 -8.67 -3.92
CA ALA A 194 -17.79 -9.95 -4.52
C ALA A 194 -16.99 -11.13 -3.94
N PHE A 195 -15.69 -10.93 -3.68
CA PHE A 195 -14.87 -11.94 -2.99
C PHE A 195 -15.35 -12.21 -1.57
N ILE A 196 -15.67 -11.18 -0.77
CA ILE A 196 -16.15 -11.31 0.61
C ILE A 196 -17.51 -12.06 0.62
N GLU A 197 -18.41 -11.72 -0.30
CA GLU A 197 -19.71 -12.42 -0.47
C GLU A 197 -19.52 -13.90 -0.80
N ALA A 198 -18.62 -14.21 -1.73
CA ALA A 198 -18.31 -15.60 -2.09
C ALA A 198 -17.71 -16.38 -0.91
N GLN A 199 -16.83 -15.78 -0.11
CA GLN A 199 -16.29 -16.40 1.10
C GLN A 199 -17.37 -16.63 2.15
N ARG A 200 -18.25 -15.66 2.35
CA ARG A 200 -19.40 -15.80 3.26
C ARG A 200 -20.32 -16.94 2.87
N ALA A 201 -20.65 -17.06 1.57
CA ALA A 201 -21.56 -18.08 1.06
C ALA A 201 -21.09 -19.53 1.31
N VAL A 202 -19.78 -19.74 1.41
CA VAL A 202 -19.19 -21.08 1.67
C VAL A 202 -18.62 -21.23 3.09
N ASN A 203 -18.93 -20.31 3.99
CA ASN A 203 -18.31 -20.22 5.32
C ASN A 203 -16.78 -20.29 5.27
N GLY A 204 -16.20 -19.68 4.22
CA GLY A 204 -14.76 -19.64 3.99
C GLY A 204 -14.04 -18.86 5.08
N GLU A 205 -12.79 -19.22 5.34
CA GLU A 205 -11.95 -18.47 6.27
C GLU A 205 -11.18 -17.35 5.55
N THR A 206 -11.25 -16.15 6.09
CA THR A 206 -10.38 -15.04 5.67
C THR A 206 -9.47 -14.66 6.82
N TRP A 207 -8.17 -14.86 6.61
CA TRP A 207 -7.16 -14.55 7.61
C TRP A 207 -6.70 -13.10 7.48
N VAL A 208 -6.55 -12.46 8.61
CA VAL A 208 -5.98 -11.11 8.72
C VAL A 208 -4.56 -11.21 9.24
N ALA A 209 -3.67 -10.47 8.61
CA ALA A 209 -2.28 -10.40 9.02
C ALA A 209 -2.10 -9.53 10.25
N GLU A 210 -1.24 -9.95 11.15
CA GLU A 210 -0.80 -9.12 12.28
C GLU A 210 0.00 -7.92 11.79
N VAL A 211 -0.12 -6.80 12.51
CA VAL A 211 0.70 -5.62 12.25
C VAL A 211 1.96 -5.69 13.09
N ALA A 212 3.11 -5.92 12.44
CA ALA A 212 4.42 -5.98 13.09
C ALA A 212 5.05 -4.59 13.30
N ALA A 213 4.77 -3.63 12.41
CA ALA A 213 5.24 -2.25 12.52
C ALA A 213 4.30 -1.30 11.77
N MET A 214 4.19 -0.06 12.23
CA MET A 214 3.36 0.95 11.60
C MET A 214 4.01 2.33 11.65
N LYS A 215 3.78 3.12 10.60
CA LYS A 215 3.98 4.58 10.56
C LYS A 215 2.74 5.23 9.96
N LEU A 216 2.36 6.37 10.50
CA LEU A 216 1.17 7.12 10.08
C LEU A 216 1.51 8.60 9.94
N TRP A 217 1.08 9.23 8.85
CA TRP A 217 1.21 10.66 8.58
C TRP A 217 -0.18 11.21 8.25
N VAL A 218 -0.68 12.11 9.09
CA VAL A 218 -1.95 12.80 8.89
C VAL A 218 -1.72 14.18 8.32
N LEU A 219 -2.39 14.51 7.22
CA LEU A 219 -2.19 15.71 6.41
C LEU A 219 -3.54 16.36 6.06
N GLY A 220 -4.25 16.84 7.07
CA GLY A 220 -5.64 17.31 6.95
C GLY A 220 -6.58 16.12 6.74
N ASP A 221 -7.39 16.17 5.68
CA ASP A 221 -8.36 15.11 5.35
C ASP A 221 -7.76 13.94 4.56
N ALA A 222 -6.45 13.85 4.48
CA ALA A 222 -5.74 12.72 3.91
C ALA A 222 -4.70 12.20 4.89
N ALA A 223 -4.49 10.88 4.91
CA ALA A 223 -3.43 10.27 5.70
C ALA A 223 -2.76 9.13 4.94
N VAL A 224 -1.48 8.94 5.23
CA VAL A 224 -0.67 7.88 4.66
C VAL A 224 -0.27 6.93 5.78
N MET A 225 -0.53 5.64 5.60
CA MET A 225 -0.13 4.58 6.52
C MET A 225 0.85 3.65 5.82
N ARG A 226 1.99 3.40 6.43
CA ARG A 226 2.88 2.31 6.08
C ARG A 226 2.86 1.28 7.18
N ALA A 227 2.60 0.03 6.87
CA ALA A 227 2.57 -1.04 7.84
C ALA A 227 3.27 -2.30 7.30
N ASP A 228 3.96 -3.00 8.19
CA ASP A 228 4.54 -4.30 7.94
C ASP A 228 3.62 -5.35 8.55
N HIS A 229 3.32 -6.39 7.79
CA HIS A 229 2.38 -7.42 8.17
C HIS A 229 3.03 -8.79 8.17
N ALA A 230 2.70 -9.57 9.20
CA ALA A 230 3.05 -10.97 9.31
C ALA A 230 1.78 -11.83 9.41
N MET A 231 1.80 -13.02 8.82
CA MET A 231 0.68 -13.95 8.94
C MET A 231 0.95 -14.92 10.08
N PRO A 232 0.00 -15.12 11.01
CA PRO A 232 0.14 -16.10 12.06
C PRO A 232 0.42 -17.49 11.49
N GLY A 233 1.39 -18.21 12.09
CA GLY A 233 1.75 -19.56 11.68
C GLY A 233 2.38 -19.68 10.29
N ASN A 234 3.02 -18.62 9.77
CA ASN A 234 3.71 -18.58 8.47
C ASN A 234 2.85 -19.06 7.28
N ARG A 235 1.53 -18.92 7.36
CA ARG A 235 0.58 -19.38 6.33
C ARG A 235 0.72 -18.65 5.00
N ARG A 236 1.24 -17.44 5.02
CA ARG A 236 1.60 -16.63 3.84
C ARG A 236 2.85 -15.83 4.14
N PRO A 237 3.64 -15.48 3.13
CA PRO A 237 4.79 -14.62 3.36
C PRO A 237 4.36 -13.27 3.94
N PRO A 238 5.21 -12.67 4.78
CA PRO A 238 4.97 -11.32 5.29
C PRO A 238 4.90 -10.33 4.13
N TYR A 239 4.20 -9.21 4.34
CA TYR A 239 4.10 -8.18 3.33
C TYR A 239 4.17 -6.79 3.93
N ARG A 240 4.56 -5.84 3.12
CA ARG A 240 4.57 -4.42 3.46
C ARG A 240 3.49 -3.68 2.67
N ALA A 241 2.75 -2.84 3.37
CA ALA A 241 1.66 -2.08 2.77
C ALA A 241 1.89 -0.58 2.88
N THR A 242 1.57 0.15 1.80
CA THR A 242 1.36 1.60 1.80
C THR A 242 -0.11 1.83 1.52
N ARG A 243 -0.80 2.54 2.42
CA ARG A 243 -2.23 2.83 2.33
C ARG A 243 -2.48 4.32 2.32
N LEU A 244 -3.44 4.76 1.50
CA LEU A 244 -4.00 6.10 1.56
C LEU A 244 -5.37 6.04 2.23
N TRP A 245 -5.56 6.90 3.21
CA TRP A 245 -6.83 7.14 3.90
C TRP A 245 -7.31 8.55 3.58
N LEU A 246 -8.63 8.68 3.36
CA LEU A 246 -9.29 9.94 3.07
C LEU A 246 -10.44 10.15 4.07
N LYS A 247 -10.52 11.34 4.64
CA LYS A 247 -11.65 11.74 5.48
C LYS A 247 -12.74 12.35 4.60
N ARG A 248 -13.91 11.71 4.61
CA ARG A 248 -15.10 12.17 3.87
C ARG A 248 -16.32 12.01 4.76
N ASP A 249 -17.15 13.01 4.82
CA ASP A 249 -18.35 13.03 5.67
C ASP A 249 -18.00 12.66 7.13
N GLY A 250 -16.90 13.22 7.63
CA GLY A 250 -16.41 12.98 8.98
C GLY A 250 -15.75 11.60 9.22
N ARG A 251 -15.72 10.70 8.24
CA ARG A 251 -15.24 9.31 8.38
C ARG A 251 -14.00 9.03 7.55
N TRP A 252 -13.06 8.28 8.12
CA TRP A 252 -11.87 7.81 7.41
C TRP A 252 -12.19 6.57 6.58
N ARG A 253 -11.85 6.62 5.28
CA ARG A 253 -12.02 5.52 4.32
C ARG A 253 -10.73 5.27 3.57
N MET A 254 -10.37 4.00 3.39
CA MET A 254 -9.17 3.64 2.65
C MET A 254 -9.42 3.74 1.14
N ALA A 255 -8.57 4.49 0.45
CA ALA A 255 -8.67 4.72 -0.99
C ALA A 255 -7.64 3.94 -1.82
N LEU A 256 -6.55 3.51 -1.19
CA LEU A 256 -5.51 2.74 -1.86
C LEU A 256 -4.81 1.82 -0.85
N SER A 257 -4.46 0.63 -1.30
CA SER A 257 -3.51 -0.25 -0.60
C SER A 257 -2.52 -0.83 -1.61
N GLN A 258 -1.24 -0.51 -1.49
CA GLN A 258 -0.15 -1.17 -2.20
C GLN A 258 0.52 -2.15 -1.27
N GLN A 259 0.55 -3.42 -1.64
CA GLN A 259 1.06 -4.51 -0.81
C GLN A 259 2.16 -5.26 -1.57
N THR A 260 3.37 -5.26 -1.04
CA THR A 260 4.49 -5.99 -1.62
C THR A 260 4.95 -7.08 -0.64
N THR A 261 5.00 -8.31 -1.14
CA THR A 261 5.53 -9.46 -0.39
C THR A 261 6.98 -9.20 -0.02
N ILE A 262 7.33 -9.48 1.23
CA ILE A 262 8.72 -9.39 1.71
C ILE A 262 9.41 -10.71 1.36
N ALA A 263 10.43 -10.63 0.51
CA ALA A 263 11.27 -11.78 0.22
C ALA A 263 12.04 -12.21 1.48
N GLN A 264 12.02 -13.51 1.76
CA GLN A 264 12.80 -14.14 2.82
C GLN A 264 14.23 -14.36 2.39
#